data_955c70f1ad6f9b586b47c0048f4ab982
#
_entry.id   955c70f1ad6f9b586b47c0048f4ab982
#
_cell.length_a   1.000
_cell.length_b   1.000
_cell.length_c   1.000
_cell.angle_alpha   90.00
_cell.angle_beta   90.00
_cell.angle_gamma   90.00
#
_symmetry.space_group_name_H-M   'P 1'
#
loop_
_entity.id
_entity.type
_entity.pdbx_description
1 polymer ?
#
loop_
_entity_poly.entity_id
_entity_poly.type
_entity_poly.pdbx_seq_one_letter_code
_entity_poly.pdbx_strand_id
1 'polypeptide(L)'
;GLLSGAVSCSLEEDTSSISTPDNFFRNFAECQSVVNGCYIPLKSIYTYQYFLAVECVSDIMYCPSGTLDAQLDISPVKPRFGTTVWKQCYLGVQRCNFAIPGIEGCTALSDAERNQLLCEARVLRALYYWHLTCFFGDVPFYMYDVSDTETLLKVAELPRMDADQSRADLIADLKEIAPLVSQTRTSDNKEQRLGAATAWMLIAKLAAWNNDWEEVVNAVDKLEEIYGDLNQYPLEDIQFRCKNTPESIFEIQHTYTEGGLSYVSNVACVTTPVRNKDDIYDGVQIPELGTTTKTWQPAYANVYFCQGLMPRRGKD
;
A
#
# COMPACT_ATOMS: atom_id res chain seq x y z
N GLY A 1 73.01 4.64 5.57
CA GLY A 1 71.84 3.86 5.63
C GLY A 1 70.74 4.64 6.33
N LEU A 2 69.81 5.23 5.55
CA LEU A 2 68.56 5.83 6.06
C LEU A 2 67.45 4.77 5.99
N LEU A 3 66.99 4.29 7.14
CA LEU A 3 65.77 3.48 7.30
C LEU A 3 64.58 4.44 7.33
N SER A 4 63.87 4.55 6.23
CA SER A 4 62.54 5.17 6.19
C SER A 4 61.51 4.17 6.73
N GLY A 5 61.03 4.40 7.94
CA GLY A 5 59.92 3.68 8.53
C GLY A 5 58.63 4.03 7.75
N ALA A 6 58.05 3.03 7.11
CA ALA A 6 56.70 3.14 6.57
C ALA A 6 55.70 3.15 7.76
N VAL A 7 55.12 4.31 8.04
CA VAL A 7 53.94 4.40 8.93
C VAL A 7 52.76 3.91 8.11
N SER A 8 52.33 2.70 8.36
CA SER A 8 51.04 2.19 7.89
C SER A 8 49.95 2.96 8.61
N CYS A 9 49.27 3.88 7.94
CA CYS A 9 47.96 4.35 8.41
C CYS A 9 47.00 3.17 8.35
N SER A 10 46.54 2.72 9.48
CA SER A 10 45.36 1.85 9.52
C SER A 10 44.18 2.72 9.05
N LEU A 11 43.66 2.44 7.88
CA LEU A 11 42.38 2.93 7.41
C LEU A 11 41.28 2.10 8.15
N GLU A 12 41.12 2.32 9.44
CA GLU A 12 39.90 1.95 10.11
C GLU A 12 38.89 3.07 9.79
N GLU A 13 37.97 2.75 8.91
CA GLU A 13 36.86 3.62 8.60
C GLU A 13 36.00 3.76 9.86
N ASP A 14 35.90 4.98 10.40
CA ASP A 14 34.95 5.26 11.49
C ASP A 14 33.51 5.19 10.93
N THR A 15 32.92 4.02 11.02
CA THR A 15 31.56 3.74 10.57
C THR A 15 30.49 4.21 11.58
N SER A 16 30.87 4.84 12.67
CA SER A 16 29.93 5.30 13.72
C SER A 16 28.97 6.37 13.24
N SER A 17 29.33 7.12 12.17
CA SER A 17 28.50 8.13 11.51
C SER A 17 27.86 7.65 10.20
N ILE A 18 28.23 6.47 9.70
CA ILE A 18 27.66 5.88 8.50
C ILE A 18 26.58 4.90 8.91
N SER A 19 25.37 5.07 8.37
CA SER A 19 24.28 4.11 8.57
C SER A 19 24.62 2.78 7.87
N THR A 20 25.29 1.90 8.58
CA THR A 20 25.52 0.51 8.16
C THR A 20 24.36 -0.36 8.65
N PRO A 21 24.06 -1.52 8.05
CA PRO A 21 23.04 -2.44 8.55
C PRO A 21 23.18 -2.76 10.04
N ASP A 22 24.39 -2.87 10.55
CA ASP A 22 24.69 -3.14 11.95
C ASP A 22 24.40 -1.97 12.90
N ASN A 23 24.18 -0.75 12.36
CA ASN A 23 23.92 0.47 13.12
C ASN A 23 22.44 0.94 13.08
N PHE A 24 21.60 0.25 12.34
CA PHE A 24 20.15 0.43 12.41
C PHE A 24 19.59 -0.31 13.64
N PHE A 25 18.40 -0.01 14.08
CA PHE A 25 17.68 -0.72 15.14
C PHE A 25 18.26 -0.56 16.56
N ARG A 26 18.90 0.58 16.86
CA ARG A 26 19.43 0.86 18.21
C ARG A 26 18.37 1.40 19.17
N ASN A 27 17.29 1.98 18.67
CA ASN A 27 16.24 2.62 19.44
C ASN A 27 14.94 2.70 18.62
N PHE A 28 13.86 3.15 19.28
CA PHE A 28 12.53 3.28 18.68
C PHE A 28 12.54 4.17 17.42
N ALA A 29 13.19 5.32 17.44
CA ALA A 29 13.18 6.27 16.31
C ALA A 29 13.83 5.67 15.07
N GLU A 30 14.91 4.91 15.23
CA GLU A 30 15.58 4.23 14.14
C GLU A 30 14.71 3.09 13.58
N CYS A 31 14.16 2.25 14.44
CA CYS A 31 13.24 1.18 14.03
C CYS A 31 12.01 1.76 13.29
N GLN A 32 11.42 2.83 13.81
CA GLN A 32 10.30 3.52 13.18
C GLN A 32 10.69 4.11 11.82
N SER A 33 11.91 4.66 11.69
CA SER A 33 12.41 5.18 10.41
C SER A 33 12.51 4.09 9.35
N VAL A 34 12.96 2.89 9.73
CA VAL A 34 13.01 1.73 8.82
C VAL A 34 11.60 1.32 8.40
N VAL A 35 10.65 1.24 9.35
CA VAL A 35 9.23 0.93 9.05
C VAL A 35 8.64 2.00 8.12
N ASN A 36 8.95 3.29 8.33
CA ASN A 36 8.53 4.36 7.41
C ASN A 36 9.00 4.09 5.99
N GLY A 37 10.21 3.52 5.83
CA GLY A 37 10.72 3.07 4.55
C GLY A 37 9.86 2.00 3.87
N CYS A 38 9.16 1.17 4.65
CA CYS A 38 8.27 0.14 4.13
C CYS A 38 6.98 0.70 3.50
N TYR A 39 6.54 1.91 3.88
CA TYR A 39 5.37 2.57 3.27
C TYR A 39 5.68 3.20 1.89
N ILE A 40 6.93 3.54 1.60
CA ILE A 40 7.29 4.33 0.41
C ILE A 40 6.81 3.71 -0.91
N PRO A 41 6.90 2.39 -1.15
CA PRO A 41 6.44 1.81 -2.41
C PRO A 41 4.95 2.01 -2.69
N LEU A 42 4.11 2.16 -1.67
CA LEU A 42 2.67 2.41 -1.83
C LEU A 42 2.38 3.67 -2.66
N LYS A 43 3.21 4.71 -2.51
CA LYS A 43 3.08 5.95 -3.30
C LYS A 43 3.17 5.70 -4.81
N SER A 44 4.02 4.76 -5.22
CA SER A 44 4.19 4.44 -6.64
C SER A 44 3.11 3.49 -7.16
N ILE A 45 2.49 2.72 -6.28
CA ILE A 45 1.38 1.83 -6.62
C ILE A 45 0.10 2.64 -6.75
N TYR A 46 -0.30 3.38 -5.71
CA TYR A 46 -1.59 4.09 -5.65
C TYR A 46 -1.55 5.43 -6.41
N THR A 47 -1.43 5.33 -7.73
CA THR A 47 -1.47 6.44 -8.68
C THR A 47 -2.74 6.37 -9.53
N TYR A 48 -2.97 7.38 -10.40
CA TYR A 48 -4.06 7.33 -11.37
C TYR A 48 -3.96 6.08 -12.30
N GLN A 49 -2.77 5.58 -12.56
CA GLN A 49 -2.58 4.39 -13.38
C GLN A 49 -3.12 3.13 -12.69
N TYR A 50 -2.95 3.02 -11.37
CA TYR A 50 -3.58 1.95 -10.59
C TYR A 50 -5.10 2.01 -10.71
N PHE A 51 -5.67 3.22 -10.51
CA PHE A 51 -7.10 3.44 -10.65
C PHE A 51 -7.61 2.99 -12.04
N LEU A 52 -6.93 3.41 -13.12
CA LEU A 52 -7.30 2.99 -14.47
C LEU A 52 -7.12 1.48 -14.70
N ALA A 53 -6.08 0.88 -14.15
CA ALA A 53 -5.80 -0.54 -14.31
C ALA A 53 -6.82 -1.44 -13.57
N VAL A 54 -7.45 -0.94 -12.51
CA VAL A 54 -8.41 -1.69 -11.69
C VAL A 54 -9.84 -1.36 -12.09
N GLU A 55 -10.19 -0.08 -12.17
CA GLU A 55 -11.58 0.34 -12.39
C GLU A 55 -11.98 0.31 -13.87
N CYS A 56 -11.08 0.72 -14.78
CA CYS A 56 -11.40 0.80 -16.20
C CYS A 56 -11.31 -0.54 -16.94
N VAL A 57 -10.86 -1.59 -16.28
CA VAL A 57 -10.93 -2.97 -16.80
C VAL A 57 -12.23 -3.68 -16.38
N SER A 58 -13.03 -3.03 -15.54
CA SER A 58 -14.36 -3.48 -15.14
C SER A 58 -15.45 -2.87 -16.02
N ASP A 59 -16.68 -3.37 -15.90
CA ASP A 59 -17.84 -2.81 -16.59
C ASP A 59 -18.33 -1.50 -15.97
N ILE A 60 -17.74 -1.04 -14.86
CA ILE A 60 -18.17 0.15 -14.11
C ILE A 60 -17.68 1.42 -14.77
N MET A 61 -16.43 1.43 -15.26
CA MET A 61 -15.80 2.62 -15.83
C MET A 61 -15.23 2.37 -17.23
N TYR A 62 -15.12 3.43 -18.00
CA TYR A 62 -14.58 3.42 -19.35
C TYR A 62 -13.57 4.57 -19.54
N CYS A 63 -12.40 4.26 -20.07
CA CYS A 63 -11.41 5.27 -20.47
C CYS A 63 -11.15 5.18 -21.97
N PRO A 64 -11.65 6.12 -22.80
CA PRO A 64 -11.56 6.04 -24.27
C PRO A 64 -10.16 6.30 -24.78
N SER A 65 -9.31 6.92 -24.01
CA SER A 65 -7.98 7.33 -24.47
C SER A 65 -6.87 6.88 -23.54
N GLY A 66 -5.90 6.21 -24.11
CA GLY A 66 -4.52 6.38 -23.74
C GLY A 66 -3.91 5.46 -22.70
N THR A 67 -4.61 4.68 -21.91
CA THR A 67 -3.97 3.59 -21.21
C THR A 67 -4.35 2.26 -21.84
N LEU A 68 -3.32 1.53 -22.21
CA LEU A 68 -3.50 0.20 -22.82
C LEU A 68 -4.06 -0.81 -21.81
N ASP A 69 -3.88 -0.57 -20.50
CA ASP A 69 -4.54 -1.32 -19.43
C ASP A 69 -6.06 -1.20 -19.53
N ALA A 70 -6.57 0.03 -19.63
CA ALA A 70 -8.00 0.29 -19.76
C ALA A 70 -8.61 -0.25 -21.08
N GLN A 71 -7.79 -0.58 -22.07
CA GLN A 71 -8.19 -1.20 -23.32
C GLN A 71 -8.07 -2.73 -23.30
N LEU A 72 -7.81 -3.31 -22.13
CA LEU A 72 -7.61 -4.76 -21.95
C LEU A 72 -6.46 -5.36 -22.80
N ASP A 73 -5.48 -4.53 -23.25
CA ASP A 73 -4.28 -4.98 -23.94
C ASP A 73 -3.20 -5.41 -22.92
N ILE A 74 -3.54 -6.38 -22.09
CA ILE A 74 -2.70 -6.92 -21.02
C ILE A 74 -2.36 -8.37 -21.35
N SER A 75 -1.08 -8.72 -21.24
CA SER A 75 -0.62 -10.09 -21.42
C SER A 75 0.70 -10.31 -20.67
N PRO A 76 1.17 -11.55 -20.51
CA PRO A 76 2.46 -11.83 -19.88
C PRO A 76 3.65 -11.10 -20.52
N VAL A 77 3.59 -10.83 -21.83
CA VAL A 77 4.63 -10.06 -22.56
C VAL A 77 4.35 -8.56 -22.61
N LYS A 78 3.16 -8.14 -22.19
CA LYS A 78 2.73 -6.74 -22.09
C LYS A 78 2.03 -6.51 -20.73
N PRO A 79 2.75 -6.61 -19.60
CA PRO A 79 2.13 -6.53 -18.28
C PRO A 79 1.67 -5.12 -17.90
N ARG A 80 1.98 -4.11 -18.71
CA ARG A 80 1.53 -2.73 -18.57
C ARG A 80 1.81 -2.19 -17.16
N PHE A 81 0.81 -1.68 -16.45
CA PHE A 81 0.95 -1.20 -15.09
C PHE A 81 1.35 -2.33 -14.10
N GLY A 82 1.05 -3.58 -14.43
CA GLY A 82 1.53 -4.74 -13.69
C GLY A 82 3.06 -4.74 -13.46
N THR A 83 3.85 -4.19 -14.41
CA THR A 83 5.30 -4.01 -14.20
C THR A 83 5.61 -3.15 -12.98
N THR A 84 4.86 -2.07 -12.78
CA THR A 84 5.01 -1.19 -11.62
C THR A 84 4.59 -1.91 -10.35
N VAL A 85 3.45 -2.60 -10.36
CA VAL A 85 2.96 -3.39 -9.22
C VAL A 85 4.00 -4.43 -8.82
N TRP A 86 4.49 -5.24 -9.76
CA TRP A 86 5.52 -6.25 -9.50
C TRP A 86 6.75 -5.65 -8.81
N LYS A 87 7.34 -4.64 -9.45
CA LYS A 87 8.58 -4.01 -8.96
C LYS A 87 8.40 -3.37 -7.58
N GLN A 88 7.32 -2.62 -7.38
CA GLN A 88 7.12 -1.87 -6.14
C GLN A 88 6.69 -2.78 -4.99
N CYS A 89 5.88 -3.80 -5.26
CA CYS A 89 5.50 -4.77 -4.25
C CYS A 89 6.71 -5.57 -3.75
N TYR A 90 7.57 -6.09 -4.64
CA TYR A 90 8.78 -6.79 -4.20
C TYR A 90 9.79 -5.87 -3.51
N LEU A 91 9.89 -4.60 -3.90
CA LEU A 91 10.67 -3.62 -3.14
C LEU A 91 10.09 -3.44 -1.72
N GLY A 92 8.77 -3.41 -1.59
CA GLY A 92 8.10 -3.35 -0.30
C GLY A 92 8.32 -4.60 0.55
N VAL A 93 8.18 -5.78 -0.05
CA VAL A 93 8.47 -7.07 0.61
C VAL A 93 9.90 -7.11 1.14
N GLN A 94 10.89 -6.75 0.31
CA GLN A 94 12.30 -6.71 0.71
C GLN A 94 12.51 -5.79 1.92
N ARG A 95 11.93 -4.59 1.91
CA ARG A 95 12.04 -3.63 3.02
C ARG A 95 11.40 -4.16 4.30
N CYS A 96 10.24 -4.79 4.21
CA CYS A 96 9.58 -5.39 5.36
C CYS A 96 10.39 -6.57 5.91
N ASN A 97 10.92 -7.43 5.04
CA ASN A 97 11.74 -8.57 5.43
C ASN A 97 13.07 -8.15 6.06
N PHE A 98 13.62 -6.99 5.70
CA PHE A 98 14.76 -6.39 6.39
C PHE A 98 14.37 -5.79 7.75
N ALA A 99 13.20 -5.12 7.83
CA ALA A 99 12.76 -4.44 9.04
C ALA A 99 12.42 -5.41 10.17
N ILE A 100 11.71 -6.51 9.87
CA ILE A 100 11.15 -7.43 10.86
C ILE A 100 12.23 -8.01 11.78
N PRO A 101 13.26 -8.71 11.29
CA PRO A 101 14.29 -9.30 12.17
C PRO A 101 15.08 -8.22 12.93
N GLY A 102 15.30 -7.06 12.34
CA GLY A 102 15.97 -5.95 13.01
C GLY A 102 15.16 -5.39 14.19
N ILE A 103 13.84 -5.28 14.05
CA ILE A 103 12.94 -4.85 15.12
C ILE A 103 12.86 -5.93 16.22
N GLU A 104 12.77 -7.20 15.85
CA GLU A 104 12.79 -8.34 16.78
C GLU A 104 14.07 -8.37 17.63
N GLY A 105 15.20 -8.10 17.01
CA GLY A 105 16.52 -8.06 17.67
C GLY A 105 16.80 -6.80 18.50
N CYS A 106 16.01 -5.72 18.35
CA CYS A 106 16.25 -4.47 19.07
C CYS A 106 15.89 -4.60 20.56
N THR A 107 16.88 -4.62 21.43
CA THR A 107 16.68 -4.75 22.87
C THR A 107 16.22 -3.47 23.57
N ALA A 108 16.28 -2.34 22.89
CA ALA A 108 15.90 -1.03 23.44
C ALA A 108 14.40 -0.73 23.34
N LEU A 109 13.63 -1.59 22.66
CA LEU A 109 12.18 -1.43 22.50
C LEU A 109 11.44 -2.09 23.68
N SER A 110 10.43 -1.40 24.19
CA SER A 110 9.38 -2.05 24.98
C SER A 110 8.57 -3.03 24.10
N ASP A 111 7.90 -3.99 24.73
CA ASP A 111 7.07 -4.96 24.00
C ASP A 111 5.97 -4.29 23.20
N ALA A 112 5.35 -3.24 23.74
CA ALA A 112 4.31 -2.47 23.04
C ALA A 112 4.86 -1.78 21.79
N GLU A 113 6.02 -1.13 21.87
CA GLU A 113 6.67 -0.49 20.73
C GLU A 113 7.09 -1.50 19.67
N ARG A 114 7.69 -2.61 20.13
CA ARG A 114 8.10 -3.72 19.27
C ARG A 114 6.91 -4.30 18.50
N ASN A 115 5.85 -4.66 19.21
CA ASN A 115 4.66 -5.26 18.60
C ASN A 115 3.98 -4.29 17.63
N GLN A 116 3.91 -3.00 17.94
CA GLN A 116 3.36 -2.00 17.03
C GLN A 116 4.16 -1.91 15.73
N LEU A 117 5.48 -1.81 15.79
CA LEU A 117 6.34 -1.74 14.61
C LEU A 117 6.33 -3.04 13.79
N LEU A 118 6.31 -4.20 14.46
CA LEU A 118 6.17 -5.50 13.80
C LEU A 118 4.82 -5.63 13.10
N CYS A 119 3.72 -5.19 13.75
CA CYS A 119 2.39 -5.19 13.13
C CYS A 119 2.39 -4.37 11.83
N GLU A 120 2.93 -3.15 11.85
CA GLU A 120 3.02 -2.32 10.66
C GLU A 120 3.82 -3.00 9.53
N ALA A 121 4.99 -3.54 9.84
CA ALA A 121 5.85 -4.19 8.85
C ALA A 121 5.20 -5.46 8.26
N ARG A 122 4.57 -6.29 9.11
CA ARG A 122 3.88 -7.52 8.66
C ARG A 122 2.62 -7.21 7.86
N VAL A 123 1.83 -6.21 8.27
CA VAL A 123 0.66 -5.75 7.50
C VAL A 123 1.07 -5.22 6.13
N LEU A 124 2.12 -4.39 6.06
CA LEU A 124 2.63 -3.89 4.79
C LEU A 124 3.14 -5.01 3.88
N ARG A 125 3.88 -5.98 4.43
CA ARG A 125 4.33 -7.16 3.69
C ARG A 125 3.16 -7.94 3.10
N ALA A 126 2.14 -8.20 3.93
CA ALA A 126 0.94 -8.91 3.50
C ALA A 126 0.15 -8.11 2.45
N LEU A 127 0.07 -6.78 2.57
CA LEU A 127 -0.57 -5.91 1.58
C LEU A 127 0.15 -5.96 0.22
N TYR A 128 1.48 -5.97 0.21
CA TYR A 128 2.26 -6.13 -1.02
C TYR A 128 2.01 -7.49 -1.68
N TYR A 129 2.02 -8.57 -0.92
CA TYR A 129 1.71 -9.90 -1.45
C TYR A 129 0.24 -10.04 -1.87
N TRP A 130 -0.70 -9.38 -1.18
CA TRP A 130 -2.08 -9.32 -1.62
C TRP A 130 -2.19 -8.72 -3.03
N HIS A 131 -1.52 -7.59 -3.30
CA HIS A 131 -1.46 -7.03 -4.64
C HIS A 131 -0.82 -7.99 -5.65
N LEU A 132 0.31 -8.60 -5.29
CA LEU A 132 1.00 -9.54 -6.17
C LEU A 132 0.10 -10.72 -6.54
N THR A 133 -0.57 -11.33 -5.58
CA THR A 133 -1.43 -12.48 -5.83
C THR A 133 -2.74 -12.10 -6.55
N CYS A 134 -3.27 -10.88 -6.36
CA CYS A 134 -4.42 -10.39 -7.11
C CYS A 134 -4.09 -10.11 -8.57
N PHE A 135 -2.90 -9.57 -8.87
CA PHE A 135 -2.50 -9.22 -10.23
C PHE A 135 -1.91 -10.39 -11.02
N PHE A 136 -1.24 -11.32 -10.36
CA PHE A 136 -0.40 -12.33 -11.05
C PHE A 136 -0.72 -13.78 -10.67
N GLY A 137 -1.62 -14.02 -9.71
CA GLY A 137 -1.85 -15.35 -9.17
C GLY A 137 -0.64 -15.85 -8.40
N ASP A 138 -0.10 -17.00 -8.81
CA ASP A 138 1.10 -17.58 -8.20
C ASP A 138 2.32 -16.70 -8.40
N VAL A 139 3.09 -16.48 -7.32
CA VAL A 139 4.27 -15.62 -7.32
C VAL A 139 5.41 -16.23 -6.49
N PRO A 140 6.68 -15.87 -6.73
CA PRO A 140 7.75 -16.18 -5.79
C PRO A 140 7.44 -15.63 -4.41
N PHE A 141 7.43 -16.49 -3.38
CA PHE A 141 7.05 -16.13 -2.03
C PHE A 141 8.20 -16.39 -1.06
N TYR A 142 8.55 -15.38 -0.26
CA TYR A 142 9.57 -15.47 0.77
C TYR A 142 9.32 -14.45 1.88
N MET A 143 9.62 -14.82 3.12
CA MET A 143 9.38 -14.01 4.32
C MET A 143 10.64 -13.86 5.18
N TYR A 144 11.80 -13.86 4.56
CA TYR A 144 13.10 -13.70 5.20
C TYR A 144 13.91 -12.57 4.55
N ASP A 145 14.86 -12.02 5.30
CA ASP A 145 15.74 -10.97 4.80
C ASP A 145 16.69 -11.49 3.70
N VAL A 146 16.98 -10.62 2.75
CA VAL A 146 17.86 -10.89 1.59
C VAL A 146 18.97 -9.86 1.61
N SER A 147 19.89 -10.00 2.57
CA SER A 147 20.99 -9.06 2.81
C SER A 147 22.32 -9.49 2.19
N ASP A 148 22.46 -10.76 1.80
CA ASP A 148 23.68 -11.30 1.22
C ASP A 148 23.46 -11.91 -0.17
N THR A 149 24.58 -12.16 -0.88
CA THR A 149 24.56 -12.69 -2.24
C THR A 149 23.98 -14.10 -2.33
N GLU A 150 24.15 -14.93 -1.31
CA GLU A 150 23.64 -16.30 -1.30
C GLU A 150 22.11 -16.31 -1.22
N THR A 151 21.53 -15.54 -0.30
CA THR A 151 20.08 -15.40 -0.16
C THR A 151 19.47 -14.72 -1.39
N LEU A 152 20.16 -13.74 -2.01
CA LEU A 152 19.72 -13.12 -3.25
C LEU A 152 19.62 -14.14 -4.40
N LEU A 153 20.62 -15.01 -4.56
CA LEU A 153 20.61 -16.05 -5.59
C LEU A 153 19.49 -17.06 -5.33
N LYS A 154 19.28 -17.45 -4.07
CA LYS A 154 18.14 -18.34 -3.71
C LYS A 154 16.79 -17.72 -4.08
N VAL A 155 16.58 -16.44 -3.78
CA VAL A 155 15.33 -15.75 -4.14
C VAL A 155 15.15 -15.64 -5.64
N ALA A 156 16.25 -15.39 -6.39
CA ALA A 156 16.20 -15.30 -7.85
C ALA A 156 15.78 -16.61 -8.53
N GLU A 157 16.01 -17.76 -7.87
CA GLU A 157 15.67 -19.09 -8.37
C GLU A 157 14.35 -19.65 -7.79
N LEU A 158 13.66 -18.89 -6.91
CA LEU A 158 12.40 -19.34 -6.32
C LEU A 158 11.35 -19.63 -7.40
N PRO A 159 10.71 -20.79 -7.36
CA PRO A 159 9.53 -21.05 -8.17
C PRO A 159 8.37 -20.16 -7.68
N ARG A 160 7.34 -20.07 -8.52
CA ARG A 160 6.08 -19.49 -8.09
C ARG A 160 5.42 -20.43 -7.07
N MET A 161 4.99 -19.88 -5.96
CA MET A 161 4.19 -20.54 -4.94
C MET A 161 2.71 -20.34 -5.26
N ASP A 162 1.91 -21.33 -4.99
CA ASP A 162 0.46 -21.24 -5.09
C ASP A 162 -0.09 -20.03 -4.32
N ALA A 163 -0.98 -19.28 -4.97
CA ALA A 163 -1.48 -18.02 -4.43
C ALA A 163 -2.33 -18.24 -3.18
N ASP A 164 -3.12 -19.32 -3.10
CA ASP A 164 -3.96 -19.60 -1.94
C ASP A 164 -3.09 -20.00 -0.75
N GLN A 165 -2.00 -20.77 -0.98
CA GLN A 165 -1.04 -21.10 0.06
C GLN A 165 -0.29 -19.85 0.55
N SER A 166 0.15 -18.99 -0.37
CA SER A 166 0.81 -17.71 0.00
C SER A 166 -0.10 -16.85 0.88
N ARG A 167 -1.40 -16.77 0.56
CA ARG A 167 -2.38 -16.03 1.36
C ARG A 167 -2.62 -16.69 2.72
N ALA A 168 -2.66 -18.02 2.78
CA ALA A 168 -2.81 -18.75 4.05
C ALA A 168 -1.63 -18.48 5.00
N ASP A 169 -0.39 -18.48 4.48
CA ASP A 169 0.80 -18.17 5.26
C ASP A 169 0.79 -16.72 5.78
N LEU A 170 0.32 -15.77 4.96
CA LEU A 170 0.16 -14.36 5.38
C LEU A 170 -0.93 -14.19 6.44
N ILE A 171 -2.04 -14.92 6.33
CA ILE A 171 -3.10 -14.92 7.36
C ILE A 171 -2.52 -15.42 8.69
N ALA A 172 -1.77 -16.54 8.67
CA ALA A 172 -1.14 -17.06 9.85
C ALA A 172 -0.18 -16.04 10.51
N ASP A 173 0.69 -15.40 9.71
CA ASP A 173 1.62 -14.37 10.17
C ASP A 173 0.90 -13.16 10.79
N LEU A 174 -0.21 -12.70 10.20
CA LEU A 174 -0.99 -11.60 10.74
C LEU A 174 -1.75 -11.97 12.01
N LYS A 175 -2.26 -13.19 12.11
CA LYS A 175 -2.97 -13.70 13.32
C LYS A 175 -2.06 -13.79 14.52
N GLU A 176 -0.76 -13.95 14.35
CA GLU A 176 0.21 -13.92 15.44
C GLU A 176 0.36 -12.51 16.03
N ILE A 177 0.35 -11.47 15.21
CA ILE A 177 0.69 -10.12 15.65
C ILE A 177 -0.55 -9.24 15.95
N ALA A 178 -1.66 -9.43 15.24
CA ALA A 178 -2.85 -8.58 15.39
C ALA A 178 -3.40 -8.53 16.83
N PRO A 179 -3.44 -9.63 17.61
CA PRO A 179 -3.90 -9.57 18.99
C PRO A 179 -2.95 -8.88 19.96
N LEU A 180 -1.67 -8.70 19.59
CA LEU A 180 -0.63 -8.16 20.47
C LEU A 180 -0.52 -6.64 20.45
N VAL A 181 -1.27 -5.99 19.58
CA VAL A 181 -1.31 -4.52 19.45
C VAL A 181 -2.64 -3.95 19.93
N SER A 182 -2.69 -2.63 20.10
CA SER A 182 -3.92 -1.96 20.56
C SER A 182 -5.09 -2.23 19.60
N GLN A 183 -6.20 -2.72 20.13
CA GLN A 183 -7.43 -3.00 19.41
C GLN A 183 -8.25 -1.71 19.27
N THR A 184 -7.71 -0.73 18.55
CA THR A 184 -8.28 0.61 18.35
C THR A 184 -8.48 0.91 16.87
N ARG A 185 -9.38 1.85 16.57
CA ARG A 185 -9.57 2.36 15.20
C ARG A 185 -8.30 3.03 14.72
N THR A 186 -8.04 3.01 13.42
CA THR A 186 -6.88 3.68 12.82
C THR A 186 -6.90 5.19 13.08
N SER A 187 -8.09 5.81 13.07
CA SER A 187 -8.26 7.23 13.38
C SER A 187 -7.85 7.61 14.82
N ASP A 188 -7.88 6.66 15.75
CA ASP A 188 -7.47 6.86 17.15
C ASP A 188 -5.97 6.63 17.35
N ASN A 189 -5.28 6.05 16.38
CA ASN A 189 -3.84 5.87 16.42
C ASN A 189 -3.11 7.16 16.10
N LYS A 190 -2.01 7.39 16.79
CA LYS A 190 -1.12 8.52 16.48
C LYS A 190 -0.67 8.43 15.02
N GLU A 191 -0.79 9.53 14.28
CA GLU A 191 -0.36 9.64 12.87
C GLU A 191 -1.12 8.67 11.93
N GLN A 192 -2.27 8.15 12.35
CA GLN A 192 -3.07 7.15 11.62
C GLN A 192 -2.22 5.96 11.10
N ARG A 193 -1.29 5.51 11.91
CA ARG A 193 -0.43 4.36 11.58
C ARG A 193 -1.22 3.06 11.56
N LEU A 194 -0.78 2.11 10.76
CA LEU A 194 -1.40 0.79 10.68
C LEU A 194 -1.37 0.07 12.03
N GLY A 195 -2.39 -0.71 12.31
CA GLY A 195 -2.54 -1.45 13.56
C GLY A 195 -3.48 -2.64 13.41
N ALA A 196 -4.08 -3.06 14.54
CA ALA A 196 -4.97 -4.23 14.57
C ALA A 196 -6.10 -4.16 13.54
N ALA A 197 -6.76 -3.02 13.41
CA ALA A 197 -7.86 -2.86 12.45
C ALA A 197 -7.44 -3.16 11.01
N THR A 198 -6.27 -2.68 10.59
CA THR A 198 -5.75 -2.96 9.24
C THR A 198 -5.34 -4.42 9.09
N ALA A 199 -4.77 -5.03 10.13
CA ALA A 199 -4.41 -6.45 10.14
C ALA A 199 -5.66 -7.32 9.96
N TRP A 200 -6.71 -7.10 10.76
CA TRP A 200 -7.96 -7.86 10.67
C TRP A 200 -8.66 -7.68 9.32
N MET A 201 -8.71 -6.45 8.78
CA MET A 201 -9.27 -6.22 7.45
C MET A 201 -8.48 -6.95 6.37
N LEU A 202 -7.16 -6.98 6.46
CA LEU A 202 -6.33 -7.68 5.47
C LEU A 202 -6.47 -9.20 5.58
N ILE A 203 -6.59 -9.75 6.80
CA ILE A 203 -6.95 -11.16 7.02
C ILE A 203 -8.27 -11.48 6.31
N ALA A 204 -9.32 -10.68 6.53
CA ALA A 204 -10.61 -10.89 5.87
C ALA A 204 -10.50 -10.86 4.34
N LYS A 205 -9.73 -9.93 3.78
CA LYS A 205 -9.51 -9.84 2.33
C LYS A 205 -8.74 -11.05 1.77
N LEU A 206 -7.69 -11.49 2.43
CA LEU A 206 -6.90 -12.67 2.03
C LEU A 206 -7.74 -13.94 2.11
N ALA A 207 -8.49 -14.12 3.19
CA ALA A 207 -9.40 -15.25 3.40
C ALA A 207 -10.52 -15.29 2.34
N ALA A 208 -11.11 -14.14 2.01
CA ALA A 208 -12.13 -14.05 0.97
C ALA A 208 -11.61 -14.49 -0.41
N TRP A 209 -10.38 -14.17 -0.76
CA TRP A 209 -9.73 -14.64 -1.99
C TRP A 209 -9.49 -16.16 -2.00
N ASN A 210 -9.32 -16.76 -0.82
CA ASN A 210 -9.18 -18.22 -0.66
C ASN A 210 -10.53 -18.92 -0.49
N ASN A 211 -11.66 -18.19 -0.56
CA ASN A 211 -13.01 -18.69 -0.24
C ASN A 211 -13.13 -19.27 1.18
N ASP A 212 -12.27 -18.86 2.10
CA ASP A 212 -12.33 -19.21 3.52
C ASP A 212 -13.28 -18.26 4.25
N TRP A 213 -14.58 -18.52 4.10
CA TRP A 213 -15.64 -17.67 4.66
C TRP A 213 -15.71 -17.72 6.17
N GLU A 214 -15.27 -18.79 6.79
CA GLU A 214 -15.18 -18.88 8.26
C GLU A 214 -14.15 -17.89 8.80
N GLU A 215 -12.96 -17.83 8.21
CA GLU A 215 -11.93 -16.87 8.59
C GLU A 215 -12.34 -15.42 8.27
N VAL A 216 -13.09 -15.20 7.18
CA VAL A 216 -13.66 -13.87 6.88
C VAL A 216 -14.55 -13.41 8.03
N VAL A 217 -15.49 -14.26 8.49
CA VAL A 217 -16.40 -13.92 9.61
C VAL A 217 -15.59 -13.65 10.88
N ASN A 218 -14.66 -14.53 11.23
CA ASN A 218 -13.81 -14.36 12.41
C ASN A 218 -13.04 -13.01 12.41
N ALA A 219 -12.49 -12.62 11.27
CA ALA A 219 -11.77 -11.35 11.15
C ALA A 219 -12.70 -10.13 11.18
N VAL A 220 -13.90 -10.23 10.58
CA VAL A 220 -14.91 -9.17 10.60
C VAL A 220 -15.48 -8.98 12.01
N ASP A 221 -15.69 -10.05 12.77
CA ASP A 221 -16.12 -9.96 14.17
C ASP A 221 -15.10 -9.16 15.01
N LYS A 222 -13.80 -9.33 14.75
CA LYS A 222 -12.75 -8.51 15.38
C LYS A 222 -12.80 -7.04 14.96
N LEU A 223 -13.17 -6.76 13.73
CA LEU A 223 -13.40 -5.37 13.28
C LEU A 223 -14.65 -4.79 13.93
N GLU A 224 -15.73 -5.56 14.08
CA GLU A 224 -16.92 -5.11 14.77
C GLU A 224 -16.66 -4.82 16.27
N GLU A 225 -15.81 -5.61 16.93
CA GLU A 225 -15.36 -5.32 18.30
C GLU A 225 -14.65 -3.94 18.38
N ILE A 226 -13.91 -3.53 17.33
CA ILE A 226 -13.15 -2.25 17.28
C ILE A 226 -14.04 -1.07 16.86
N TYR A 227 -14.86 -1.26 15.82
CA TYR A 227 -15.61 -0.18 15.16
C TYR A 227 -17.06 -0.08 15.65
N GLY A 228 -17.62 -1.14 16.20
CA GLY A 228 -19.03 -1.23 16.57
C GLY A 228 -19.96 -1.28 15.37
N ASP A 229 -21.25 -0.95 15.60
CA ASP A 229 -22.27 -0.93 14.54
C ASP A 229 -21.97 0.17 13.51
N LEU A 230 -21.92 -0.19 12.23
CA LEU A 230 -21.69 0.74 11.12
C LEU A 230 -22.79 1.82 11.01
N ASN A 231 -24.00 1.57 11.49
CA ASN A 231 -25.07 2.56 11.50
C ASN A 231 -24.77 3.81 12.33
N GLN A 232 -23.76 3.77 13.19
CA GLN A 232 -23.31 4.94 13.96
C GLN A 232 -22.52 5.96 13.13
N TYR A 233 -22.09 5.58 11.91
CA TYR A 233 -21.30 6.44 11.03
C TYR A 233 -22.22 7.04 9.96
N PRO A 234 -22.55 8.35 10.04
CA PRO A 234 -23.36 9.00 9.02
C PRO A 234 -22.70 8.98 7.66
N LEU A 235 -23.48 8.66 6.62
CA LEU A 235 -22.95 8.54 5.25
C LEU A 235 -22.30 9.85 4.75
N GLU A 236 -22.81 11.00 5.18
CA GLU A 236 -22.28 12.31 4.86
C GLU A 236 -20.87 12.57 5.45
N ASP A 237 -20.54 11.91 6.56
CA ASP A 237 -19.25 12.06 7.24
C ASP A 237 -18.15 11.15 6.66
N ILE A 238 -18.51 10.16 5.83
CA ILE A 238 -17.59 9.23 5.20
C ILE A 238 -17.29 9.52 3.73
N GLN A 239 -17.87 10.60 3.19
CA GLN A 239 -17.71 10.97 1.78
C GLN A 239 -16.35 11.62 1.52
N PHE A 240 -15.99 11.73 0.23
CA PHE A 240 -14.72 12.23 -0.32
C PHE A 240 -14.15 13.53 0.28
N ARG A 241 -14.95 14.31 0.99
CA ARG A 241 -14.51 15.54 1.65
C ARG A 241 -13.93 15.32 3.05
N CYS A 242 -14.15 14.14 3.61
CA CYS A 242 -13.71 13.80 4.96
C CYS A 242 -12.48 12.90 4.88
N LYS A 243 -11.48 13.17 5.69
CA LYS A 243 -10.25 12.37 5.82
C LYS A 243 -10.15 11.83 7.22
N ASN A 244 -9.56 10.63 7.34
CA ASN A 244 -9.31 9.99 8.62
C ASN A 244 -10.56 9.95 9.50
N THR A 245 -11.68 9.56 8.90
CA THR A 245 -12.96 9.45 9.61
C THR A 245 -12.90 8.32 10.64
N PRO A 246 -13.80 8.32 11.64
CA PRO A 246 -13.86 7.23 12.61
C PRO A 246 -14.10 5.84 12.00
N GLU A 247 -14.64 5.76 10.79
CA GLU A 247 -14.84 4.52 10.05
C GLU A 247 -13.59 4.08 9.26
N SER A 248 -12.64 4.98 9.02
CA SER A 248 -11.47 4.71 8.19
C SER A 248 -10.59 3.61 8.78
N ILE A 249 -10.25 2.62 7.97
CA ILE A 249 -9.33 1.53 8.35
C ILE A 249 -7.91 1.81 7.88
N PHE A 250 -7.75 2.31 6.64
CA PHE A 250 -6.47 2.70 6.09
C PHE A 250 -6.64 3.69 4.95
N GLU A 251 -5.96 4.82 5.04
CA GLU A 251 -5.93 5.85 4.00
C GLU A 251 -4.49 6.18 3.58
N ILE A 252 -4.24 6.25 2.29
CA ILE A 252 -2.98 6.79 1.76
C ILE A 252 -3.04 8.31 1.83
N GLN A 253 -2.28 8.88 2.75
CA GLN A 253 -2.28 10.32 3.00
C GLN A 253 -1.60 11.08 1.87
N HIS A 254 -2.27 12.09 1.33
CA HIS A 254 -1.75 12.98 0.31
C HIS A 254 -1.78 14.43 0.80
N THR A 255 -0.71 15.17 0.52
CA THR A 255 -0.61 16.60 0.83
C THR A 255 0.19 17.32 -0.25
N TYR A 256 -0.07 18.60 -0.43
CA TYR A 256 0.73 19.50 -1.27
C TYR A 256 1.33 20.67 -0.48
N THR A 257 1.07 20.73 0.83
CA THR A 257 1.60 21.80 1.70
C THR A 257 3.05 21.56 2.10
N GLU A 258 3.44 20.28 2.19
CA GLU A 258 4.81 19.88 2.51
C GLU A 258 5.35 18.97 1.42
N GLY A 259 6.59 19.18 1.00
CA GLY A 259 7.23 18.36 -0.04
C GLY A 259 6.73 18.61 -1.48
N GLY A 260 5.95 19.67 -1.70
CA GLY A 260 5.49 20.07 -3.03
C GLY A 260 4.62 19.03 -3.74
N LEU A 261 4.67 19.03 -5.08
CA LEU A 261 3.84 18.14 -5.91
C LEU A 261 4.10 16.64 -5.72
N SER A 262 5.18 16.28 -5.02
CA SER A 262 5.55 14.88 -4.80
C SER A 262 4.56 14.10 -3.92
N TYR A 263 3.75 14.79 -3.14
CA TYR A 263 2.79 14.19 -2.19
C TYR A 263 1.33 14.42 -2.57
N VAL A 264 1.07 15.01 -3.74
CA VAL A 264 -0.28 15.23 -4.26
C VAL A 264 -0.80 13.95 -4.91
N SER A 265 -2.07 13.62 -4.67
CA SER A 265 -2.77 12.58 -5.43
C SER A 265 -2.96 13.04 -6.87
N ASN A 266 -2.63 12.17 -7.81
CA ASN A 266 -2.85 12.41 -9.24
C ASN A 266 -4.09 11.69 -9.80
N VAL A 267 -4.91 11.06 -8.95
CA VAL A 267 -6.16 10.40 -9.36
C VAL A 267 -7.15 11.42 -9.93
N ALA A 268 -7.19 12.62 -9.37
CA ALA A 268 -8.05 13.69 -9.86
C ALA A 268 -7.82 14.05 -11.35
N CYS A 269 -6.62 13.81 -11.89
CA CYS A 269 -6.34 14.09 -13.30
C CYS A 269 -7.13 13.21 -14.29
N VAL A 270 -7.70 12.10 -13.83
CA VAL A 270 -8.51 11.18 -14.65
C VAL A 270 -9.98 11.15 -14.23
N THR A 271 -10.30 11.62 -13.03
CA THR A 271 -11.67 11.66 -12.50
C THR A 271 -12.33 13.03 -12.58
N THR A 272 -11.55 14.08 -12.85
CA THR A 272 -12.08 15.44 -13.02
C THR A 272 -12.76 15.60 -14.37
N PRO A 273 -13.93 16.25 -14.46
CA PRO A 273 -14.58 16.57 -15.71
C PRO A 273 -13.66 17.36 -16.66
N VAL A 274 -13.87 17.21 -17.96
CA VAL A 274 -13.14 17.98 -18.96
C VAL A 274 -13.52 19.46 -18.81
N ARG A 275 -12.53 20.32 -18.57
CA ARG A 275 -12.74 21.76 -18.52
C ARG A 275 -12.67 22.39 -19.92
N ASN A 276 -13.44 23.42 -20.12
CA ASN A 276 -13.33 24.25 -21.32
C ASN A 276 -12.18 25.28 -21.18
N LYS A 277 -12.02 26.10 -22.21
CA LYS A 277 -10.99 27.15 -22.23
C LYS A 277 -11.12 28.24 -21.15
N ASP A 278 -12.30 28.34 -20.52
CA ASP A 278 -12.63 29.33 -19.50
C ASP A 278 -12.60 28.74 -18.09
N ASP A 279 -11.95 27.56 -17.91
CA ASP A 279 -11.84 26.82 -16.65
C ASP A 279 -13.20 26.41 -16.03
N ILE A 280 -14.20 26.18 -16.89
CA ILE A 280 -15.54 25.74 -16.50
C ILE A 280 -15.66 24.23 -16.67
N TYR A 281 -16.05 23.54 -15.61
CA TYR A 281 -16.30 22.10 -15.57
C TYR A 281 -17.82 21.86 -15.59
N ASP A 282 -18.33 21.29 -16.68
CA ASP A 282 -19.78 21.03 -16.85
C ASP A 282 -20.69 22.22 -16.47
N GLY A 283 -20.27 23.43 -16.84
CA GLY A 283 -20.99 24.66 -16.52
C GLY A 283 -20.71 25.24 -15.12
N VAL A 284 -19.87 24.58 -14.32
CA VAL A 284 -19.50 25.05 -12.97
C VAL A 284 -18.05 25.53 -12.96
N GLN A 285 -17.84 26.77 -12.53
CA GLN A 285 -16.49 27.30 -12.31
C GLN A 285 -15.97 26.79 -10.95
N ILE A 286 -14.80 26.16 -10.95
CA ILE A 286 -14.13 25.65 -9.73
C ILE A 286 -12.74 26.30 -9.64
N PRO A 287 -12.64 27.50 -9.04
CA PRO A 287 -11.39 28.26 -8.96
C PRO A 287 -10.27 27.51 -8.23
N GLU A 288 -10.62 26.66 -7.27
CA GLU A 288 -9.69 25.91 -6.45
C GLU A 288 -8.90 24.86 -7.27
N LEU A 289 -9.43 24.40 -8.38
CA LEU A 289 -8.73 23.49 -9.29
C LEU A 289 -7.68 24.20 -10.15
N GLY A 290 -7.74 25.53 -10.24
CA GLY A 290 -6.76 26.36 -10.92
C GLY A 290 -6.58 26.05 -12.40
N THR A 291 -5.69 26.81 -13.04
CA THR A 291 -5.40 26.68 -14.49
C THR A 291 -4.46 25.52 -14.84
N THR A 292 -3.86 24.89 -13.85
CA THR A 292 -2.82 23.85 -14.05
C THR A 292 -3.38 22.45 -14.12
N THR A 293 -4.63 22.23 -13.73
CA THR A 293 -5.26 20.91 -13.74
C THR A 293 -5.72 20.57 -15.15
N LYS A 294 -4.87 19.92 -15.91
CA LYS A 294 -5.28 19.32 -17.18
C LYS A 294 -5.84 17.94 -16.92
N THR A 295 -7.05 17.68 -17.40
CA THR A 295 -7.57 16.31 -17.43
C THR A 295 -6.79 15.53 -18.49
N TRP A 296 -6.07 14.52 -18.01
CA TRP A 296 -5.30 13.63 -18.86
C TRP A 296 -6.08 12.37 -19.08
N GLN A 297 -6.60 11.89 -20.00
CA GLN A 297 -7.26 10.60 -20.16
C GLN A 297 -8.48 10.44 -19.22
N PRO A 298 -9.54 11.22 -19.43
CA PRO A 298 -10.71 11.17 -18.56
C PRO A 298 -11.33 9.76 -18.56
N ALA A 299 -11.58 9.25 -17.36
CA ALA A 299 -12.37 8.05 -17.15
C ALA A 299 -13.83 8.43 -16.96
N TYR A 300 -14.73 7.70 -17.58
CA TYR A 300 -16.17 7.92 -17.52
C TYR A 300 -16.86 6.71 -16.92
N ALA A 301 -17.98 6.95 -16.22
CA ALA A 301 -18.87 5.86 -15.85
C ALA A 301 -19.36 5.12 -17.11
N ASN A 302 -19.40 3.81 -17.06
CA ASN A 302 -19.84 3.01 -18.20
C ASN A 302 -21.33 3.28 -18.45
N VAL A 303 -21.67 3.64 -19.69
CA VAL A 303 -23.06 3.95 -20.09
C VAL A 303 -24.00 2.79 -19.81
N TYR A 304 -23.58 1.55 -20.01
CA TYR A 304 -24.41 0.38 -19.74
C TYR A 304 -24.66 0.18 -18.25
N PHE A 305 -23.67 0.42 -17.41
CA PHE A 305 -23.79 0.40 -15.97
C PHE A 305 -24.75 1.49 -15.48
N CYS A 306 -24.57 2.72 -15.93
CA CYS A 306 -25.47 3.84 -15.59
C CYS A 306 -26.91 3.58 -16.05
N GLN A 307 -27.12 2.99 -17.22
CA GLN A 307 -28.44 2.63 -17.72
C GLN A 307 -29.12 1.51 -16.91
N GLY A 308 -28.36 0.61 -16.32
CA GLY A 308 -28.86 -0.44 -15.46
C GLY A 308 -29.25 0.04 -14.06
N LEU A 309 -28.58 1.07 -13.55
CA LEU A 309 -28.83 1.65 -12.22
C LEU A 309 -29.88 2.77 -12.22
N MET A 310 -30.02 3.51 -13.33
CA MET A 310 -31.08 4.50 -13.43
C MET A 310 -32.39 3.83 -13.83
N PRO A 311 -33.46 3.97 -13.06
CA PRO A 311 -34.80 3.62 -13.55
C PRO A 311 -34.95 4.39 -14.86
N ARG A 312 -35.32 3.67 -15.93
CA ARG A 312 -35.65 4.30 -17.22
C ARG A 312 -36.66 5.39 -16.92
N ARG A 313 -36.23 6.65 -16.93
CA ARG A 313 -37.19 7.73 -17.00
C ARG A 313 -37.94 7.48 -18.30
N GLY A 314 -39.21 7.14 -18.16
CA GLY A 314 -40.08 6.93 -19.28
C GLY A 314 -39.86 8.10 -20.24
N LYS A 315 -39.72 7.81 -21.50
CA LYS A 315 -39.91 8.79 -22.54
C LYS A 315 -41.43 9.04 -22.50
N ASP A 316 -41.83 10.09 -21.83
CA ASP A 316 -43.10 10.78 -22.10
C ASP A 316 -42.85 11.85 -23.13
#